data_8fb339883b774a54bb2334aa2f22eec0
#
_entry.id   8fb339883b774a54bb2334aa2f22eec0
#
_cell.length_a   1.000
_cell.length_b   1.000
_cell.length_c   1.000
_cell.angle_alpha   90.00
_cell.angle_beta   90.00
_cell.angle_gamma   90.00
#
_symmetry.space_group_name_H-M   'P 1'
#
loop_
_entity.id
_entity.type
_entity.pdbx_description
1 polymer ?
#
loop_
_entity_poly.entity_id
_entity_poly.type
_entity_poly.pdbx_seq_one_letter_code
_entity_poly.pdbx_strand_id
1 'polypeptide(L)'
;MRSIHLDVEKHRASAEASIPAEHPLFADHFPGSPLLPGSLMLELAAQLSGPLAEEFVKTQLGIERWAILGMVRDARFLQPVFLPASLELGAEISRAESSAINTNVIVTVNGERVMQAQLVMMMIETSAEWAQAIEARNNRLARWQDAS
;
A
#
# COMPACT_ATOMS: atom_id res chain seq x y z
N MET A 1 7.52 4.03 -3.17
CA MET A 1 6.54 4.27 -4.25
C MET A 1 6.78 5.62 -4.88
N ARG A 2 6.65 5.70 -6.19
CA ARG A 2 6.91 6.94 -6.95
C ARG A 2 5.68 7.84 -7.04
N SER A 3 4.53 7.26 -7.23
CA SER A 3 3.29 8.00 -7.44
C SER A 3 2.13 7.23 -6.85
N ILE A 4 1.17 7.96 -6.30
CA ILE A 4 -0.07 7.40 -5.79
C ILE A 4 -1.22 8.18 -6.40
N HIS A 5 -2.17 7.47 -6.98
CA HIS A 5 -3.41 8.03 -7.48
C HIS A 5 -4.57 7.48 -6.67
N LEU A 6 -5.35 8.38 -6.10
CA LEU A 6 -6.58 8.03 -5.39
C LEU A 6 -7.78 8.42 -6.25
N ASP A 7 -8.60 7.44 -6.59
CA ASP A 7 -9.90 7.68 -7.23
C ASP A 7 -10.99 7.40 -6.21
N VAL A 8 -11.35 8.42 -5.46
CA VAL A 8 -12.28 8.30 -4.35
C VAL A 8 -13.68 7.92 -4.82
N GLU A 9 -14.10 8.41 -5.97
CA GLU A 9 -15.43 8.10 -6.54
C GLU A 9 -15.55 6.61 -6.87
N LYS A 10 -14.47 6.00 -7.37
CA LYS A 10 -14.44 4.58 -7.70
C LYS A 10 -13.92 3.71 -6.56
N HIS A 11 -13.56 4.30 -5.43
CA HIS A 11 -13.02 3.60 -4.25
C HIS A 11 -11.77 2.79 -4.58
N ARG A 12 -10.89 3.36 -5.39
CA ARG A 12 -9.68 2.71 -5.89
C ARG A 12 -8.45 3.58 -5.69
N ALA A 13 -7.31 2.93 -5.60
CA ALA A 13 -6.02 3.59 -5.63
C ALA A 13 -5.06 2.79 -6.48
N SER A 14 -4.11 3.48 -7.07
CA SER A 14 -3.04 2.85 -7.83
C SER A 14 -1.71 3.53 -7.53
N ALA A 15 -0.63 2.80 -7.70
CA ALA A 15 0.71 3.30 -7.51
C ALA A 15 1.71 2.51 -8.33
N GLU A 16 2.88 3.12 -8.53
CA GLU A 16 4.04 2.45 -9.10
C GLU A 16 5.17 2.46 -8.10
N ALA A 17 5.96 1.40 -8.09
CA ALA A 17 7.15 1.29 -7.26
C ALA A 17 8.30 0.68 -8.07
N SER A 18 9.47 1.30 -7.97
CA SER A 18 10.70 0.76 -8.54
C SER A 18 11.59 0.26 -7.44
N ILE A 19 12.00 -1.00 -7.53
CA ILE A 19 12.81 -1.65 -6.53
C ILE A 19 14.16 -1.99 -7.17
N PRO A 20 15.27 -1.41 -6.69
CA PRO A 20 16.60 -1.70 -7.23
C PRO A 20 17.11 -3.07 -6.76
N ALA A 21 17.99 -3.66 -7.56
CA ALA A 21 18.63 -4.94 -7.20
C ALA A 21 19.61 -4.76 -6.04
N GLU A 22 20.25 -3.60 -5.94
CA GLU A 22 21.31 -3.32 -5.00
C GLU A 22 20.79 -2.60 -3.76
N HIS A 23 20.14 -3.32 -2.87
CA HIS A 23 19.72 -2.80 -1.59
C HIS A 23 20.20 -3.74 -0.48
N PRO A 24 20.74 -3.21 0.65
CA PRO A 24 21.24 -4.05 1.74
C PRO A 24 20.20 -5.04 2.28
N LEU A 25 18.92 -4.69 2.24
CA LEU A 25 17.85 -5.58 2.67
C LEU A 25 17.74 -6.86 1.83
N PHE A 26 18.26 -6.87 0.62
CA PHE A 26 18.15 -8.00 -0.30
C PHE A 26 19.43 -8.79 -0.46
N ALA A 27 20.53 -8.32 0.16
CA ALA A 27 21.85 -8.92 -0.03
C ALA A 27 21.92 -10.39 0.36
N ASP A 28 21.18 -10.76 1.42
CA ASP A 28 21.15 -12.14 1.94
C ASP A 28 19.97 -12.96 1.42
N HIS A 29 19.11 -12.36 0.58
CA HIS A 29 17.93 -13.04 0.04
C HIS A 29 18.26 -13.53 -1.37
N PHE A 30 18.84 -14.73 -1.43
CA PHE A 30 19.35 -15.37 -2.63
C PHE A 30 20.51 -14.62 -3.28
N PRO A 31 21.75 -14.74 -2.72
CA PRO A 31 22.93 -14.11 -3.30
C PRO A 31 23.10 -14.44 -4.79
N GLY A 32 23.34 -13.40 -5.62
CA GLY A 32 23.49 -13.56 -7.06
C GLY A 32 22.18 -13.54 -7.86
N SER A 33 21.04 -13.71 -7.18
CA SER A 33 19.72 -13.65 -7.81
C SER A 33 18.72 -13.04 -6.82
N PRO A 34 18.78 -11.73 -6.56
CA PRO A 34 17.97 -11.12 -5.54
C PRO A 34 16.47 -11.19 -5.89
N LEU A 35 15.70 -11.69 -4.94
CA LEU A 35 14.26 -11.77 -5.02
C LEU A 35 13.62 -10.72 -4.12
N LEU A 36 12.51 -10.17 -4.58
CA LEU A 36 11.71 -9.26 -3.77
C LEU A 36 10.98 -10.06 -2.70
N PRO A 37 11.21 -9.74 -1.39
CA PRO A 37 10.46 -10.41 -0.33
C PRO A 37 8.96 -10.15 -0.43
N GLY A 38 8.13 -11.19 -0.22
CA GLY A 38 6.68 -11.05 -0.23
C GLY A 38 6.19 -10.07 0.84
N SER A 39 6.86 -10.03 1.99
CA SER A 39 6.54 -9.08 3.05
C SER A 39 6.66 -7.62 2.60
N LEU A 40 7.61 -7.31 1.72
CA LEU A 40 7.75 -5.95 1.19
C LEU A 40 6.60 -5.61 0.23
N MET A 41 6.13 -6.56 -0.56
CA MET A 41 4.96 -6.35 -1.41
C MET A 41 3.71 -6.06 -0.57
N LEU A 42 3.53 -6.78 0.55
CA LEU A 42 2.43 -6.50 1.48
C LEU A 42 2.56 -5.13 2.12
N GLU A 43 3.78 -4.73 2.50
CA GLU A 43 4.03 -3.42 3.07
C GLU A 43 3.67 -2.30 2.08
N LEU A 44 4.08 -2.42 0.83
CA LEU A 44 3.74 -1.46 -0.21
C LEU A 44 2.23 -1.41 -0.46
N ALA A 45 1.57 -2.56 -0.47
CA ALA A 45 0.12 -2.63 -0.62
C ALA A 45 -0.60 -1.95 0.56
N ALA A 46 -0.10 -2.10 1.78
CA ALA A 46 -0.64 -1.42 2.95
C ALA A 46 -0.42 0.11 2.87
N GLN A 47 0.73 0.55 2.38
CA GLN A 47 1.01 1.96 2.17
C GLN A 47 0.09 2.60 1.11
N LEU A 48 -0.43 1.80 0.19
CA LEU A 48 -1.42 2.27 -0.79
C LEU A 48 -2.83 2.24 -0.19
N SER A 49 -3.18 1.18 0.51
CA SER A 49 -4.52 0.99 1.08
C SER A 49 -4.83 1.98 2.20
N GLY A 50 -3.83 2.36 3.00
CA GLY A 50 -4.00 3.29 4.10
C GLY A 50 -4.56 4.64 3.66
N PRO A 51 -3.88 5.36 2.76
CA PRO A 51 -4.38 6.63 2.25
C PRO A 51 -5.76 6.53 1.59
N LEU A 52 -6.02 5.45 0.86
CA LEU A 52 -7.33 5.22 0.25
C LEU A 52 -8.42 5.11 1.31
N ALA A 53 -8.18 4.33 2.37
CA ALA A 53 -9.13 4.16 3.46
C ALA A 53 -9.37 5.46 4.22
N GLU A 54 -8.31 6.22 4.49
CA GLU A 54 -8.40 7.49 5.19
C GLU A 54 -9.20 8.53 4.41
N GLU A 55 -8.93 8.65 3.12
CA GLU A 55 -9.67 9.57 2.25
C GLU A 55 -11.13 9.14 2.11
N PHE A 56 -11.39 7.84 2.06
CA PHE A 56 -12.75 7.32 1.99
C PHE A 56 -13.58 7.73 3.22
N VAL A 57 -13.07 7.51 4.44
CA VAL A 57 -13.83 7.86 5.64
C VAL A 57 -13.98 9.37 5.79
N LYS A 58 -13.00 10.14 5.33
CA LYS A 58 -13.07 11.59 5.33
C LYS A 58 -14.16 12.11 4.41
N THR A 59 -14.22 11.61 3.18
CA THR A 59 -15.17 12.08 2.17
C THR A 59 -16.56 11.51 2.34
N GLN A 60 -16.69 10.25 2.72
CA GLN A 60 -17.99 9.56 2.79
C GLN A 60 -18.63 9.66 4.17
N LEU A 61 -17.85 9.71 5.23
CA LEU A 61 -18.37 9.73 6.61
C LEU A 61 -18.08 11.04 7.33
N GLY A 62 -17.28 11.93 6.75
CA GLY A 62 -16.96 13.23 7.36
C GLY A 62 -16.12 13.14 8.61
N ILE A 63 -15.39 12.06 8.82
CA ILE A 63 -14.57 11.84 10.01
C ILE A 63 -13.10 11.68 9.63
N GLU A 64 -12.22 12.07 10.56
CA GLU A 64 -10.79 11.86 10.41
C GLU A 64 -10.36 10.65 11.22
N ARG A 65 -9.72 9.71 10.55
CA ARG A 65 -9.16 8.50 11.14
C ARG A 65 -7.81 8.22 10.51
N TRP A 66 -6.99 7.52 11.23
CA TRP A 66 -5.73 7.01 10.71
C TRP A 66 -5.86 5.50 10.48
N ALA A 67 -5.44 5.05 9.29
CA ALA A 67 -5.51 3.64 8.93
C ALA A 67 -4.23 2.92 9.33
N ILE A 68 -4.36 1.83 10.05
CA ILE A 68 -3.26 0.91 10.32
C ILE A 68 -3.64 -0.49 9.85
N LEU A 69 -2.64 -1.23 9.40
CA LEU A 69 -2.87 -2.60 8.96
C LEU A 69 -3.23 -3.47 10.16
N GLY A 70 -4.44 -3.99 10.18
CA GLY A 70 -4.93 -4.84 11.26
C GLY A 70 -4.90 -6.32 10.94
N MET A 71 -5.08 -6.67 9.66
CA MET A 71 -5.13 -8.07 9.26
C MET A 71 -4.80 -8.22 7.78
N VAL A 72 -4.11 -9.30 7.45
CA VAL A 72 -3.91 -9.75 6.08
C VAL A 72 -4.69 -11.04 5.89
N ARG A 73 -5.52 -11.09 4.87
CA ARG A 73 -6.30 -12.27 4.53
C ARG A 73 -5.93 -12.75 3.13
N ASP A 74 -5.87 -14.06 2.99
CA ASP A 74 -5.77 -14.74 1.69
C ASP A 74 -4.65 -14.20 0.81
N ALA A 75 -3.50 -13.90 1.44
CA ALA A 75 -2.34 -13.43 0.70
C ALA A 75 -1.76 -14.55 -0.16
N ARG A 76 -1.64 -14.27 -1.46
CA ARG A 76 -1.12 -15.24 -2.42
C ARG A 76 0.01 -14.61 -3.20
N PHE A 77 1.16 -15.27 -3.16
CA PHE A 77 2.34 -14.90 -3.94
C PHE A 77 2.39 -15.83 -5.15
N LEU A 78 1.99 -15.30 -6.29
CA LEU A 78 1.73 -16.13 -7.48
C LEU A 78 2.99 -16.43 -8.26
N GLN A 79 3.96 -15.54 -8.23
CA GLN A 79 5.21 -15.66 -8.97
C GLN A 79 6.34 -14.97 -8.20
N PRO A 80 7.57 -15.49 -8.28
CA PRO A 80 8.73 -14.78 -7.76
C PRO A 80 8.99 -13.51 -8.57
N VAL A 81 9.44 -12.46 -7.89
CA VAL A 81 9.81 -11.20 -8.53
C VAL A 81 11.32 -11.02 -8.37
N PHE A 82 12.03 -11.09 -9.49
CA PHE A 82 13.47 -10.87 -9.51
C PHE A 82 13.77 -9.38 -9.63
N LEU A 83 14.79 -8.94 -8.91
CA LEU A 83 15.18 -7.54 -8.88
C LEU A 83 16.28 -7.24 -9.92
N PRO A 84 16.33 -6.04 -10.52
CA PRO A 84 15.42 -4.92 -10.26
C PRO A 84 14.03 -5.16 -10.86
N ALA A 85 13.03 -4.52 -10.26
CA ALA A 85 11.65 -4.65 -10.73
C ALA A 85 10.89 -3.35 -10.65
N SER A 86 9.96 -3.18 -11.58
CA SER A 86 8.95 -2.12 -11.54
C SER A 86 7.60 -2.76 -11.23
N LEU A 87 7.01 -2.36 -10.13
CA LEU A 87 5.74 -2.88 -9.66
C LEU A 87 4.62 -1.91 -9.97
N GLU A 88 3.49 -2.45 -10.38
CA GLU A 88 2.23 -1.72 -10.42
C GLU A 88 1.35 -2.26 -9.30
N LEU A 89 0.82 -1.36 -8.48
CA LEU A 89 -0.01 -1.73 -7.34
C LEU A 89 -1.41 -1.15 -7.53
N GLY A 90 -2.41 -1.95 -7.20
CA GLY A 90 -3.80 -1.52 -7.20
C GLY A 90 -4.47 -1.93 -5.90
N ALA A 91 -5.33 -1.05 -5.39
CA ALA A 91 -6.16 -1.33 -4.23
C ALA A 91 -7.59 -0.88 -4.52
N GLU A 92 -8.55 -1.66 -4.06
CA GLU A 92 -9.97 -1.34 -4.20
C GLU A 92 -10.68 -1.68 -2.89
N ILE A 93 -11.53 -0.77 -2.42
CA ILE A 93 -12.33 -1.01 -1.23
C ILE A 93 -13.41 -2.03 -1.55
N SER A 94 -13.44 -3.13 -0.79
CA SER A 94 -14.44 -4.19 -0.93
C SER A 94 -15.52 -4.12 0.13
N ARG A 95 -15.20 -3.60 1.32
CA ARG A 95 -16.14 -3.42 2.41
C ARG A 95 -15.69 -2.28 3.29
N ALA A 96 -16.62 -1.45 3.71
CA ALA A 96 -16.30 -0.26 4.49
C ALA A 96 -17.23 -0.13 5.70
N GLU A 97 -16.61 0.04 6.86
CA GLU A 97 -17.27 0.41 8.12
C GLU A 97 -16.44 1.54 8.74
N SER A 98 -17.01 2.26 9.71
CA SER A 98 -16.28 3.37 10.33
C SER A 98 -15.00 2.94 11.07
N SER A 99 -14.97 1.70 11.55
CA SER A 99 -13.84 1.15 12.31
C SER A 99 -12.88 0.31 11.50
N ALA A 100 -13.28 -0.16 10.31
CA ALA A 100 -12.46 -1.04 9.49
C ALA A 100 -12.82 -0.90 8.01
N ILE A 101 -11.79 -0.82 7.18
CA ILE A 101 -11.93 -0.77 5.72
C ILE A 101 -11.19 -1.97 5.14
N ASN A 102 -11.90 -2.78 4.38
CA ASN A 102 -11.31 -3.92 3.68
C ASN A 102 -10.93 -3.51 2.27
N THR A 103 -9.72 -3.84 1.86
CA THR A 103 -9.24 -3.60 0.51
C THR A 103 -8.80 -4.90 -0.15
N ASN A 104 -9.04 -5.00 -1.45
CA ASN A 104 -8.43 -6.02 -2.28
C ASN A 104 -7.23 -5.38 -2.97
N VAL A 105 -6.07 -5.98 -2.84
CA VAL A 105 -4.83 -5.45 -3.40
C VAL A 105 -4.25 -6.43 -4.42
N ILE A 106 -3.66 -5.87 -5.47
CA ILE A 106 -3.03 -6.63 -6.54
C ILE A 106 -1.71 -5.95 -6.86
N VAL A 107 -0.66 -6.75 -7.00
CA VAL A 107 0.63 -6.29 -7.49
C VAL A 107 0.91 -6.99 -8.81
N THR A 108 1.29 -6.21 -9.83
CA THR A 108 1.65 -6.73 -11.15
C THR A 108 3.05 -6.30 -11.55
N VAL A 109 3.69 -7.13 -12.36
CA VAL A 109 4.98 -6.84 -13.00
C VAL A 109 4.83 -7.18 -14.46
N ASN A 110 5.07 -6.22 -15.34
CA ASN A 110 4.91 -6.40 -16.79
C ASN A 110 3.53 -6.97 -17.20
N GLY A 111 2.47 -6.51 -16.50
CA GLY A 111 1.11 -6.95 -16.79
C GLY A 111 0.71 -8.27 -16.17
N GLU A 112 1.62 -8.98 -15.50
CA GLU A 112 1.31 -10.26 -14.86
C GLU A 112 1.16 -10.09 -13.36
N ARG A 113 0.14 -10.71 -12.80
CA ARG A 113 -0.07 -10.68 -11.34
C ARG A 113 1.02 -11.48 -10.64
N VAL A 114 1.65 -10.87 -9.67
CA VAL A 114 2.67 -11.52 -8.84
C VAL A 114 2.22 -11.68 -7.40
N MET A 115 1.26 -10.88 -6.95
CA MET A 115 0.69 -10.99 -5.59
C MET A 115 -0.74 -10.49 -5.59
N GLN A 116 -1.57 -11.10 -4.77
CA GLN A 116 -2.91 -10.59 -4.43
C GLN A 116 -3.21 -10.89 -2.98
N ALA A 117 -3.95 -10.01 -2.34
CA ALA A 117 -4.31 -10.16 -0.93
C ALA A 117 -5.53 -9.33 -0.59
N GLN A 118 -6.14 -9.62 0.55
CA GLN A 118 -7.12 -8.78 1.19
C GLN A 118 -6.48 -8.18 2.44
N LEU A 119 -6.61 -6.88 2.59
CA LEU A 119 -6.11 -6.17 3.76
C LEU A 119 -7.29 -5.60 4.54
N VAL A 120 -7.22 -5.70 5.86
CA VAL A 120 -8.17 -5.02 6.75
C VAL A 120 -7.42 -3.88 7.41
N MET A 121 -7.82 -2.65 7.06
CA MET A 121 -7.26 -1.45 7.64
C MET A 121 -8.12 -1.03 8.81
N MET A 122 -7.53 -1.01 10.00
CA MET A 122 -8.20 -0.54 11.22
C MET A 122 -8.16 0.99 11.23
N MET A 123 -9.32 1.60 11.40
CA MET A 123 -9.47 3.05 11.38
C MET A 123 -9.49 3.56 12.82
N ILE A 124 -8.39 4.16 13.25
CA ILE A 124 -8.23 4.62 14.62
C ILE A 124 -8.36 6.14 14.74
N GLU A 125 -8.77 6.61 15.90
CA GLU A 125 -8.82 8.03 16.18
C GLU A 125 -7.40 8.57 16.33
N THR A 126 -7.18 9.76 15.77
CA THR A 126 -5.89 10.41 15.89
C THR A 126 -5.76 11.05 17.27
N SER A 127 -4.60 10.91 17.89
CA SER A 127 -4.26 11.56 19.15
C SER A 127 -3.10 12.53 18.94
N ALA A 128 -2.86 13.40 19.92
CA ALA A 128 -1.75 14.34 19.86
C ALA A 128 -0.39 13.63 19.78
N GLU A 129 -0.27 12.43 20.34
CA GLU A 129 0.95 11.62 20.29
C GLU A 129 1.32 11.20 18.86
N TRP A 130 0.33 11.07 18.01
CA TRP A 130 0.51 10.63 16.64
C TRP A 130 0.66 11.78 15.65
N ALA A 131 0.43 13.02 16.08
CA ALA A 131 0.36 14.17 15.19
C ALA A 131 1.62 14.36 14.33
N GLN A 132 2.81 14.22 14.93
CA GLN A 132 4.06 14.36 14.17
C GLN A 132 4.26 13.25 13.15
N ALA A 133 3.92 12.02 13.52
CA ALA A 133 4.03 10.88 12.61
C ALA A 133 3.07 11.03 11.43
N ILE A 134 1.85 11.50 11.69
CA ILE A 134 0.85 11.76 10.65
C ILE A 134 1.32 12.87 9.73
N GLU A 135 1.86 13.96 10.26
CA GLU A 135 2.37 15.07 9.47
C GLU A 135 3.53 14.63 8.56
N ALA A 136 4.48 13.87 9.10
CA ALA A 136 5.60 13.35 8.32
C ALA A 136 5.11 12.43 7.18
N ARG A 137 4.12 11.58 7.47
CA ARG A 137 3.52 10.71 6.46
C ARG A 137 2.79 11.51 5.39
N ASN A 138 2.00 12.51 5.78
CA ASN A 138 1.25 13.34 4.85
C ASN A 138 2.18 14.12 3.91
N ASN A 139 3.29 14.60 4.43
CA ASN A 139 4.30 15.28 3.62
C ASN A 139 4.93 14.33 2.59
N ARG A 140 5.16 13.09 2.97
CA ARG A 140 5.68 12.06 2.07
C ARG A 140 4.67 11.72 0.98
N LEU A 141 3.39 11.56 1.33
CA LEU A 141 2.32 11.30 0.38
C LEU A 141 2.17 12.44 -0.63
N ALA A 142 2.24 13.69 -0.17
CA ALA A 142 2.17 14.85 -1.05
C ALA A 142 3.30 14.82 -2.09
N ARG A 143 4.52 14.47 -1.68
CA ARG A 143 5.64 14.34 -2.61
C ARG A 143 5.41 13.24 -3.65
N TRP A 144 4.83 12.12 -3.26
CA TRP A 144 4.52 11.02 -4.19
C TRP A 144 3.40 11.39 -5.16
N GLN A 145 2.40 12.12 -4.71
CA GLN A 145 1.32 12.62 -5.56
C GLN A 145 1.82 13.67 -6.56
N ASP A 146 2.71 14.56 -6.12
CA ASP A 146 3.30 15.57 -6.98
C ASP A 146 4.23 14.97 -8.05
N ALA A 147 4.79 13.79 -7.81
CA ALA A 147 5.65 13.07 -8.75
C ALA A 147 4.85 12.37 -9.87
N SER A 148 3.55 12.28 -9.74
CA SER A 148 2.67 11.65 -10.74
C SER A 148 2.18 12.63 -11.85
#